data_962d5bd4ad46d625ebbbe0617e03abed
#
_entry.id   962d5bd4ad46d625ebbbe0617e03abed
#
_cell.length_a   1.000
_cell.length_b   1.000
_cell.length_c   1.000
_cell.angle_alpha   90.00
_cell.angle_beta   90.00
_cell.angle_gamma   90.00
#
_symmetry.space_group_name_H-M   'P 1'
#
loop_
_entity.id
_entity.type
_entity.pdbx_description
1 polymer ?
#
loop_
_entity_poly.entity_id
_entity_poly.type
_entity_poly.pdbx_seq_one_letter_code
_entity_poly.pdbx_strand_id
1 'polypeptide(L)'
;MSDALKHRCIHLYIDYPERTTEISIVRLKIPGIEEKLCASLVDAIRKIRTFNLKKSPSISETIDWAQSLIALQITELTPEVISETLNIICKYQIDMEKVRKSLNRVLH
;
A
#
# COMPACT_ATOMS: atom_id res chain seq x y z
N MET A 1 -17.53 -3.80 -22.07
CA MET A 1 -17.28 -2.89 -22.44
C MET A 1 -16.87 -2.57 -22.43
N SER A 2 -17.14 -3.24 -22.21
CA SER A 2 -16.88 -2.58 -22.67
C SER A 2 -16.33 -2.33 -22.46
N ASP A 3 -16.55 -2.78 -22.40
CA ASP A 3 -15.98 -2.16 -22.60
C ASP A 3 -15.64 -1.71 -22.44
N ALA A 4 -15.87 -2.03 -22.42
CA ALA A 4 -15.45 -1.28 -22.61
C ALA A 4 -15.31 -0.90 -22.23
N LEU A 5 -15.55 -1.30 -22.12
CA LEU A 5 -15.36 -0.61 -22.05
C LEU A 5 -15.24 -0.43 -21.40
N LYS A 6 -15.36 -0.82 -21.42
CA LYS A 6 -15.18 -0.36 -21.09
C LYS A 6 -14.55 -0.19 -20.50
N HIS A 7 -14.39 -0.42 -20.28
CA HIS A 7 -13.64 0.14 -20.08
C HIS A 7 -13.28 0.62 -19.70
N ARG A 8 -13.22 0.28 -19.90
CA ARG A 8 -12.83 1.02 -19.69
C ARG A 8 -12.81 1.47 -19.10
N CYS A 9 -12.99 1.25 -18.92
CA CYS A 9 -12.96 1.96 -18.48
C CYS A 9 -12.85 2.18 -17.82
N ILE A 10 -12.74 1.86 -17.87
CA ILE A 10 -12.73 2.23 -17.36
C ILE A 10 -12.40 2.49 -16.66
N HIS A 11 -12.15 2.48 -16.82
CA HIS A 11 -11.92 2.99 -16.14
C HIS A 11 -11.65 2.95 -15.31
N LEU A 12 -11.15 2.35 -16.23
CA LEU A 12 -11.18 2.32 -15.49
C LEU A 12 -11.05 2.39 -14.05
N TYR A 13 -11.47 1.94 -13.87
CA TYR A 13 -11.40 2.50 -12.59
C TYR A 13 -11.36 1.49 -11.45
N ILE A 14 -10.29 1.60 -10.63
CA ILE A 14 -10.09 0.69 -9.52
C ILE A 14 -10.64 1.35 -8.27
N ASP A 15 -11.66 0.73 -7.67
CA ASP A 15 -12.21 1.19 -6.43
C ASP A 15 -11.43 0.58 -5.28
N TYR A 16 -10.56 1.38 -4.66
CA TYR A 16 -9.94 0.96 -3.43
C TYR A 16 -10.93 1.12 -2.29
N PRO A 17 -10.92 0.21 -1.30
CA PRO A 17 -11.85 0.34 -0.18
C PRO A 17 -11.51 1.56 0.66
N GLU A 18 -12.46 1.96 1.49
CA GLU A 18 -12.23 3.03 2.44
C GLU A 18 -11.18 2.59 3.48
N ARG A 19 -10.59 3.59 4.15
CA ARG A 19 -9.53 3.36 5.11
C ARG A 19 -9.93 2.33 6.18
N THR A 20 -11.09 2.50 6.79
CA THR A 20 -11.55 1.59 7.83
C THR A 20 -11.77 0.19 7.30
N THR A 21 -12.29 0.07 6.08
CA THR A 21 -12.50 -1.23 5.46
C THR A 21 -11.17 -1.90 5.16
N GLU A 22 -10.20 -1.15 4.65
CA GLU A 22 -8.88 -1.72 4.35
C GLU A 22 -8.18 -2.19 5.62
N ILE A 23 -8.28 -1.40 6.70
CA ILE A 23 -7.74 -1.81 8.00
C ILE A 23 -8.38 -3.14 8.44
N SER A 24 -9.70 -3.24 8.33
CA SER A 24 -10.42 -4.45 8.72
C SER A 24 -9.96 -5.65 7.90
N ILE A 25 -9.77 -5.47 6.61
CA ILE A 25 -9.32 -6.56 5.74
C ILE A 25 -7.94 -7.05 6.15
N VAL A 26 -7.02 -6.11 6.41
CA VAL A 26 -5.66 -6.48 6.81
C VAL A 26 -5.69 -7.21 8.16
N ARG A 27 -6.46 -6.71 9.12
CA ARG A 27 -6.55 -7.35 10.43
C ARG A 27 -7.16 -8.74 10.34
N LEU A 28 -8.11 -8.91 9.44
CA LEU A 28 -8.74 -10.22 9.23
C LEU A 28 -7.74 -11.23 8.67
N LYS A 29 -6.92 -10.80 7.71
CA LYS A 29 -5.93 -11.68 7.09
C LYS A 29 -4.71 -11.90 7.97
N ILE A 30 -4.42 -10.97 8.87
CA ILE A 30 -3.23 -11.02 9.72
C ILE A 30 -3.66 -10.73 11.15
N PRO A 31 -4.25 -11.73 11.84
CA PRO A 31 -4.83 -11.47 13.17
C PRO A 31 -3.82 -11.02 14.22
N GLY A 32 -2.53 -11.29 14.00
CA GLY A 32 -1.51 -10.91 14.98
C GLY A 32 -0.97 -9.51 14.83
N ILE A 33 -1.44 -8.74 13.84
CA ILE A 33 -0.88 -7.41 13.59
C ILE A 33 -1.38 -6.42 14.66
N GLU A 34 -0.46 -5.57 15.13
CA GLU A 34 -0.82 -4.50 16.07
C GLU A 34 -1.71 -3.47 15.38
N GLU A 35 -2.66 -2.95 16.15
CA GLU A 35 -3.60 -1.97 15.61
C GLU A 35 -2.89 -0.73 15.09
N LYS A 36 -1.90 -0.21 15.84
CA LYS A 36 -1.17 0.96 15.42
C LYS A 36 -0.39 0.72 14.14
N LEU A 37 0.29 -0.42 14.06
CA LEU A 37 1.05 -0.74 12.85
C LEU A 37 0.13 -0.91 11.66
N CYS A 38 -1.01 -1.55 11.86
CA CYS A 38 -1.98 -1.74 10.79
C CYS A 38 -2.49 -0.40 10.26
N ALA A 39 -2.85 0.50 11.15
CA ALA A 39 -3.34 1.82 10.75
C ALA A 39 -2.25 2.61 10.02
N SER A 40 -1.02 2.60 10.53
CA SER A 40 0.09 3.32 9.90
C SER A 40 0.37 2.77 8.51
N LEU A 41 0.36 1.46 8.38
CA LEU A 41 0.64 0.78 7.11
C LEU A 41 -0.43 1.11 6.08
N VAL A 42 -1.69 1.06 6.47
CA VAL A 42 -2.79 1.40 5.55
C VAL A 42 -2.71 2.86 5.14
N ASP A 43 -2.44 3.76 6.10
CA ASP A 43 -2.30 5.17 5.78
C ASP A 43 -1.16 5.42 4.81
N ALA A 44 -0.02 4.74 5.02
CA ALA A 44 1.12 4.87 4.12
C ALA A 44 0.78 4.38 2.70
N ILE A 45 0.11 3.25 2.60
CA ILE A 45 -0.29 2.71 1.30
C ILE A 45 -1.24 3.68 0.58
N ARG A 46 -2.20 4.23 1.31
CA ARG A 46 -3.16 5.15 0.71
C ARG A 46 -2.48 6.42 0.22
N LYS A 47 -1.48 6.90 0.96
CA LYS A 47 -0.69 8.05 0.53
C LYS A 47 0.11 7.71 -0.72
N ILE A 48 0.74 6.54 -0.75
CA ILE A 48 1.53 6.09 -1.89
C ILE A 48 0.65 6.00 -3.15
N ARG A 49 -0.60 5.59 -3.00
CA ARG A 49 -1.53 5.51 -4.13
C ARG A 49 -1.79 6.87 -4.78
N THR A 50 -1.52 7.97 -4.07
CA THR A 50 -1.72 9.30 -4.63
C THR A 50 -0.54 9.80 -5.44
N PHE A 51 0.56 9.03 -5.55
CA PHE A 51 1.81 9.49 -6.16
C PHE A 51 1.86 9.29 -7.67
N ASN A 52 0.78 8.93 -8.32
CA ASN A 52 0.76 8.74 -9.77
C ASN A 52 1.83 7.74 -10.22
N LEU A 53 1.80 6.56 -9.63
CA LEU A 53 2.74 5.50 -9.93
C LEU A 53 2.34 4.77 -11.21
N LYS A 54 3.31 4.13 -11.85
CA LYS A 54 3.06 3.28 -13.00
C LYS A 54 2.13 2.15 -12.61
N LYS A 55 2.30 1.61 -11.41
CA LYS A 55 1.38 0.62 -10.85
C LYS A 55 1.23 0.86 -9.36
N SER A 56 0.07 1.36 -8.97
CA SER A 56 -0.23 1.61 -7.56
C SER A 56 -0.45 0.29 -6.82
N PRO A 57 -0.03 0.21 -5.55
CA PRO A 57 -0.23 -1.02 -4.77
C PRO A 57 -1.71 -1.26 -4.50
N SER A 58 -2.12 -2.53 -4.65
CA SER A 58 -3.47 -2.96 -4.34
C SER A 58 -3.54 -3.50 -2.92
N ILE A 59 -4.72 -4.02 -2.54
CA ILE A 59 -4.89 -4.65 -1.24
C ILE A 59 -3.96 -5.85 -1.09
N SER A 60 -3.71 -6.60 -2.17
CA SER A 60 -2.80 -7.73 -2.11
C SER A 60 -1.42 -7.31 -1.66
N GLU A 61 -0.90 -6.22 -2.24
CA GLU A 61 0.40 -5.70 -1.83
C GLU A 61 0.38 -5.18 -0.39
N THR A 62 -0.74 -4.59 0.02
CA THR A 62 -0.89 -4.16 1.41
C THR A 62 -0.75 -5.33 2.37
N ILE A 63 -1.42 -6.44 2.07
CA ILE A 63 -1.38 -7.63 2.91
C ILE A 63 0.02 -8.24 2.89
N ASP A 64 0.64 -8.34 1.71
CA ASP A 64 2.00 -8.87 1.60
C ASP A 64 2.98 -8.04 2.42
N TRP A 65 2.84 -6.72 2.36
CA TRP A 65 3.70 -5.82 3.11
C TRP A 65 3.52 -6.04 4.61
N ALA A 66 2.27 -6.13 5.06
CA ALA A 66 1.98 -6.37 6.47
C ALA A 66 2.60 -7.69 6.95
N GLN A 67 2.46 -8.74 6.16
CA GLN A 67 3.04 -10.04 6.52
C GLN A 67 4.56 -9.95 6.63
N SER A 68 5.18 -9.24 5.71
CA SER A 68 6.63 -9.07 5.72
C SER A 68 7.12 -8.29 6.93
N LEU A 69 6.40 -7.21 7.27
CA LEU A 69 6.75 -6.42 8.45
C LEU A 69 6.69 -7.25 9.72
N ILE A 70 5.66 -8.08 9.85
CA ILE A 70 5.53 -8.96 11.01
C ILE A 70 6.64 -10.00 11.02
N ALA A 71 6.95 -10.60 9.87
CA ALA A 71 8.02 -11.60 9.78
C ALA A 71 9.36 -11.01 10.17
N LEU A 72 9.58 -9.72 9.87
CA LEU A 72 10.80 -9.01 10.23
C LEU A 72 10.75 -8.44 11.65
N GLN A 73 9.67 -8.67 12.37
CA GLN A 73 9.47 -8.21 13.74
C GLN A 73 9.49 -6.69 13.84
N ILE A 74 9.02 -6.02 12.80
CA ILE A 74 8.94 -4.56 12.76
C ILE A 74 7.63 -4.15 13.41
N THR A 75 7.70 -3.25 14.39
CA THR A 75 6.53 -2.78 15.12
C THR A 75 6.18 -1.34 14.82
N GLU A 76 7.06 -0.62 14.13
CA GLU A 76 6.85 0.78 13.83
C GLU A 76 7.27 1.07 12.40
N LEU A 77 6.44 1.83 11.68
CA LEU A 77 6.71 2.17 10.28
C LEU A 77 7.51 3.46 10.23
N THR A 78 8.77 3.34 9.83
CA THR A 78 9.69 4.49 9.70
C THR A 78 10.05 4.67 8.23
N PRO A 79 10.61 5.85 7.85
CA PRO A 79 11.06 6.04 6.47
C PRO A 79 12.07 4.98 6.03
N GLU A 80 12.96 4.57 6.92
CA GLU A 80 13.93 3.53 6.60
C GLU A 80 13.24 2.20 6.29
N VAL A 81 12.26 1.83 7.11
CA VAL A 81 11.51 0.59 6.90
C VAL A 81 10.78 0.63 5.57
N ILE A 82 10.14 1.76 5.27
CA ILE A 82 9.43 1.90 3.99
C ILE A 82 10.42 1.74 2.84
N SER A 83 11.55 2.44 2.91
CA SER A 83 12.54 2.40 1.84
C SER A 83 13.07 0.98 1.60
N GLU A 84 13.33 0.25 2.69
CA GLU A 84 13.90 -1.09 2.60
C GLU A 84 12.91 -2.13 2.10
N THR A 85 11.61 -1.88 2.26
CA THR A 85 10.59 -2.86 1.89
C THR A 85 9.78 -2.46 0.67
N LEU A 86 10.20 -1.40 -0.05
CA LEU A 86 9.45 -0.90 -1.21
C LEU A 86 9.28 -1.96 -2.29
N ASN A 87 10.23 -2.89 -2.43
CA ASN A 87 10.14 -3.93 -3.44
C ASN A 87 8.95 -4.85 -3.24
N ILE A 88 8.34 -4.84 -2.06
CA ILE A 88 7.14 -5.65 -1.80
C ILE A 88 5.90 -4.97 -2.37
N ILE A 89 5.83 -3.64 -2.28
CA ILE A 89 4.64 -2.91 -2.68
C ILE A 89 4.76 -2.24 -4.04
N CYS A 90 5.97 -2.09 -4.57
CA CYS A 90 6.21 -1.50 -5.89
C CYS A 90 6.90 -2.52 -6.77
N LYS A 91 6.42 -2.65 -8.01
CA LYS A 91 7.00 -3.60 -8.96
C LYS A 91 8.00 -2.96 -9.90
N TYR A 92 7.99 -1.64 -10.01
CA TYR A 92 8.85 -0.92 -10.96
C TYR A 92 9.83 -0.04 -10.21
N GLN A 93 11.06 -0.01 -10.71
CA GLN A 93 12.11 0.79 -10.11
C GLN A 93 11.74 2.27 -10.08
N ILE A 94 11.11 2.75 -11.14
CA ILE A 94 10.72 4.16 -11.21
C ILE A 94 9.72 4.51 -10.13
N ASP A 95 8.80 3.59 -9.82
CA ASP A 95 7.84 3.81 -8.75
C ASP A 95 8.52 3.86 -7.40
N MET A 96 9.48 2.96 -7.16
CA MET A 96 10.23 2.96 -5.91
C MET A 96 10.96 4.28 -5.71
N GLU A 97 11.55 4.81 -6.78
CA GLU A 97 12.27 6.08 -6.70
C GLU A 97 11.33 7.24 -6.36
N LYS A 98 10.14 7.23 -6.94
CA LYS A 98 9.14 8.26 -6.64
C LYS A 98 8.77 8.25 -5.17
N VAL A 99 8.54 7.05 -4.61
CA VAL A 99 8.18 6.93 -3.20
C VAL A 99 9.35 7.36 -2.32
N ARG A 100 10.58 6.95 -2.66
CA ARG A 100 11.75 7.34 -1.86
C ARG A 100 11.93 8.83 -1.81
N LYS A 101 11.70 9.52 -2.93
CA LYS A 101 11.83 10.97 -2.97
C LYS A 101 10.77 11.68 -2.14
N SER A 102 9.69 11.01 -1.83
CA SER A 102 8.55 11.61 -1.12
C SER A 102 8.27 10.94 0.22
N LEU A 103 9.28 10.29 0.81
CA LEU A 103 9.07 9.54 2.05
C LEU A 103 8.50 10.41 3.17
N ASN A 104 8.92 11.67 3.25
CA ASN A 104 8.39 12.55 4.29
C ASN A 104 6.87 12.71 4.16
N ARG A 105 6.37 12.69 2.94
CA ARG A 105 4.93 12.86 2.70
C ARG A 105 4.14 11.58 2.95
N VAL A 106 4.80 10.43 2.90
CA VAL A 106 4.13 9.17 3.15
C VAL A 106 3.69 9.06 4.60
N LEU A 107 4.49 9.58 5.52
CA LEU A 107 4.24 9.47 6.96
C LEU A 107 3.59 10.72 7.55
N HIS A 108 3.32 11.73 6.75
CA HIS A 108 2.70 12.97 7.24
C HIS A 108 1.44 13.35 6.43
#